data_c30eb7976c5b8e5a6d06700fcd953394
#
_entry.id   c30eb7976c5b8e5a6d06700fcd953394
#
_cell.length_a   1.000
_cell.length_b   1.000
_cell.length_c   1.000
_cell.angle_alpha   90.00
_cell.angle_beta   90.00
_cell.angle_gamma   90.00
#
_symmetry.space_group_name_H-M   'P 1'
#
loop_
_entity.id
_entity.type
_entity.pdbx_description
1 polymer ?
#
loop_
_entity_poly.entity_id
_entity_poly.type
_entity_poly.pdbx_seq_one_letter_code
_entity_poly.pdbx_strand_id
1 'polypeptide(L)'
;MLETLSNTGININEELNYYRDLSTEDWTDIDYFETLTRAVFGGIRNGIIEDRWSAISEAFSNFDFYEVAKYGQAKLTELMQNDKIIRHKTKIEATIENAEKMVQIVRRWGSFNNYINFFSSIESLVDGLQGCKGGFIGIGETNVYEFLKEIGIQTIKPDRQVTKIFFRLGVIGEKASLREIAETGMQMAKEVNERPCTVDWVLWRFGSEVCKTKNANCDKCSLALVCAYRKGLTTKN
;
A
#
# COMPACT_ATOMS: atom_id res chain seq x y z
N MET A 1 14.75 16.44 -2.04
CA MET A 1 14.66 14.96 -2.10
C MET A 1 14.82 14.44 -3.52
N LEU A 2 14.06 14.94 -4.48
CA LEU A 2 14.16 14.49 -5.89
C LEU A 2 15.57 14.65 -6.48
N GLU A 3 16.21 15.80 -6.28
CA GLU A 3 17.60 16.03 -6.72
C GLU A 3 18.58 14.99 -6.16
N THR A 4 18.45 14.63 -4.89
CA THR A 4 19.30 13.59 -4.28
C THR A 4 19.01 12.21 -4.87
N LEU A 5 17.75 11.90 -5.16
CA LEU A 5 17.36 10.64 -5.79
C LEU A 5 17.84 10.54 -7.23
N SER A 6 17.78 11.61 -8.01
CA SER A 6 18.31 11.64 -9.40
C SER A 6 19.78 11.22 -9.48
N ASN A 7 20.55 11.53 -8.43
CA ASN A 7 21.97 11.17 -8.34
C ASN A 7 22.20 9.68 -7.96
N THR A 8 21.15 8.90 -7.74
CA THR A 8 21.27 7.45 -7.46
C THR A 8 21.17 6.57 -8.71
N GLY A 9 20.92 7.16 -9.87
CA GLY A 9 20.79 6.42 -11.14
C GLY A 9 19.41 5.81 -11.38
N ILE A 10 18.41 6.14 -10.55
CA ILE A 10 17.03 5.66 -10.69
C ILE A 10 16.30 6.51 -11.75
N ASN A 11 15.52 5.88 -12.62
CA ASN A 11 14.64 6.59 -13.56
C ASN A 11 13.40 7.12 -12.82
N ILE A 12 13.58 8.25 -12.15
CA ILE A 12 12.56 8.88 -11.30
C ILE A 12 11.33 9.30 -12.10
N ASN A 13 11.52 9.76 -13.33
CA ASN A 13 10.43 10.36 -14.11
C ASN A 13 9.37 9.32 -14.50
N GLU A 14 9.77 8.13 -14.88
CA GLU A 14 8.83 7.06 -15.24
C GLU A 14 7.96 6.65 -14.05
N GLU A 15 8.58 6.40 -12.89
CA GLU A 15 7.85 6.01 -11.68
C GLU A 15 6.97 7.14 -11.12
N LEU A 16 7.41 8.41 -11.20
CA LEU A 16 6.59 9.56 -10.79
C LEU A 16 5.38 9.75 -11.70
N ASN A 17 5.55 9.58 -13.01
CA ASN A 17 4.44 9.71 -13.96
C ASN A 17 3.36 8.65 -13.70
N TYR A 18 3.73 7.41 -13.37
CA TYR A 18 2.76 6.39 -12.97
C TYR A 18 1.81 6.90 -11.87
N TYR A 19 2.35 7.45 -10.78
CA TYR A 19 1.52 7.96 -9.68
C TYR A 19 0.80 9.28 -9.99
N ARG A 20 1.31 10.08 -10.94
CA ARG A 20 0.66 11.29 -11.41
C ARG A 20 -0.51 11.00 -12.33
N ASP A 21 -0.38 9.99 -13.18
CA ASP A 21 -1.34 9.67 -14.23
C ASP A 21 -2.33 8.57 -13.81
N LEU A 22 -2.17 8.00 -12.62
CA LEU A 22 -3.04 6.94 -12.12
C LEU A 22 -4.50 7.40 -12.07
N SER A 23 -5.34 6.78 -12.88
CA SER A 23 -6.79 6.93 -12.92
C SER A 23 -7.46 5.58 -12.73
N THR A 24 -8.59 5.57 -12.07
CA THR A 24 -9.43 4.39 -11.86
C THR A 24 -10.83 4.54 -12.48
N GLU A 25 -11.00 5.49 -13.41
CA GLU A 25 -12.28 5.79 -14.03
C GLU A 25 -12.89 4.57 -14.74
N ASP A 26 -12.06 3.75 -15.38
CA ASP A 26 -12.47 2.56 -16.12
C ASP A 26 -12.39 1.26 -15.28
N TRP A 27 -12.10 1.35 -13.98
CA TRP A 27 -11.95 0.17 -13.15
C TRP A 27 -13.26 -0.55 -12.91
N THR A 28 -13.21 -1.87 -13.06
CA THR A 28 -14.31 -2.79 -12.72
C THR A 28 -14.16 -3.28 -11.27
N ASP A 29 -15.20 -3.92 -10.73
CA ASP A 29 -15.12 -4.56 -9.41
C ASP A 29 -14.09 -5.71 -9.37
N ILE A 30 -13.76 -6.32 -10.52
CA ILE A 30 -12.70 -7.32 -10.67
C ILE A 30 -11.33 -6.68 -10.46
N ASP A 31 -11.06 -5.51 -11.04
CA ASP A 31 -9.78 -4.80 -10.88
C ASP A 31 -9.54 -4.42 -9.42
N TYR A 32 -10.58 -3.99 -8.72
CA TYR A 32 -10.53 -3.73 -7.27
C TYR A 32 -10.23 -5.01 -6.48
N PHE A 33 -10.84 -6.13 -6.84
CA PHE A 33 -10.61 -7.40 -6.13
C PHE A 33 -9.23 -7.99 -6.42
N GLU A 34 -8.71 -7.86 -7.64
CA GLU A 34 -7.34 -8.21 -7.98
C GLU A 34 -6.34 -7.42 -7.13
N THR A 35 -6.50 -6.08 -7.07
CA THR A 35 -5.63 -5.20 -6.28
C THR A 35 -5.73 -5.49 -4.78
N LEU A 36 -6.93 -5.78 -4.28
CA LEU A 36 -7.16 -6.24 -2.91
C LEU A 36 -6.40 -7.54 -2.62
N THR A 37 -6.47 -8.51 -3.54
CA THR A 37 -5.75 -9.77 -3.41
C THR A 37 -4.24 -9.53 -3.38
N ARG A 38 -3.70 -8.64 -4.21
CA ARG A 38 -2.30 -8.25 -4.18
C ARG A 38 -1.91 -7.67 -2.81
N ALA A 39 -2.74 -6.81 -2.22
CA ALA A 39 -2.53 -6.26 -0.88
C ALA A 39 -2.56 -7.34 0.23
N VAL A 40 -3.44 -8.34 0.12
CA VAL A 40 -3.47 -9.52 1.00
C VAL A 40 -2.16 -10.29 0.94
N PHE A 41 -1.54 -10.44 -0.25
CA PHE A 41 -0.23 -11.06 -0.41
C PHE A 41 0.93 -10.14 0.01
N GLY A 42 0.68 -8.91 0.41
CA GLY A 42 1.67 -7.99 0.96
C GLY A 42 2.50 -8.60 2.10
N GLY A 43 3.75 -8.10 2.26
CA GLY A 43 4.74 -8.65 3.18
C GLY A 43 5.55 -9.84 2.63
N ILE A 44 5.16 -10.43 1.51
CA ILE A 44 5.99 -11.32 0.70
C ILE A 44 6.86 -10.45 -0.22
N ARG A 45 8.09 -10.90 -0.50
CA ARG A 45 9.00 -10.16 -1.39
C ARG A 45 8.35 -9.99 -2.78
N ASN A 46 8.27 -8.75 -3.28
CA ASN A 46 7.57 -8.40 -4.52
C ASN A 46 7.97 -9.26 -5.72
N GLY A 47 9.26 -9.51 -5.94
CA GLY A 47 9.70 -10.37 -7.04
C GLY A 47 9.09 -11.78 -7.03
N ILE A 48 8.82 -12.36 -5.84
CA ILE A 48 8.17 -13.67 -5.74
C ILE A 48 6.68 -13.57 -6.12
N ILE A 49 6.03 -12.44 -5.79
CA ILE A 49 4.63 -12.19 -6.13
C ILE A 49 4.51 -12.01 -7.65
N GLU A 50 5.33 -11.16 -8.24
CA GLU A 50 5.32 -10.87 -9.68
C GLU A 50 5.55 -12.14 -10.53
N ASP A 51 6.57 -12.93 -10.19
CA ASP A 51 6.92 -14.18 -10.89
C ASP A 51 5.76 -15.19 -10.89
N ARG A 52 4.83 -15.10 -9.93
CA ARG A 52 3.74 -16.06 -9.76
C ARG A 52 2.35 -15.44 -9.99
N TRP A 53 2.27 -14.16 -10.33
CA TRP A 53 0.98 -13.47 -10.39
C TRP A 53 0.03 -14.05 -11.44
N SER A 54 0.55 -14.40 -12.61
CA SER A 54 -0.26 -15.05 -13.66
C SER A 54 -0.85 -16.38 -13.18
N ALA A 55 -0.07 -17.21 -12.48
CA ALA A 55 -0.56 -18.48 -11.93
C ALA A 55 -1.55 -18.27 -10.78
N ILE A 56 -1.38 -17.18 -9.98
CA ILE A 56 -2.32 -16.80 -8.94
C ILE A 56 -3.63 -16.33 -9.58
N SER A 57 -3.58 -15.51 -10.62
CA SER A 57 -4.75 -15.07 -11.37
C SER A 57 -5.56 -16.25 -11.89
N GLU A 58 -4.92 -17.18 -12.58
CA GLU A 58 -5.56 -18.40 -13.07
C GLU A 58 -6.18 -19.23 -11.93
N ALA A 59 -5.46 -19.43 -10.84
CA ALA A 59 -5.92 -20.21 -9.68
C ALA A 59 -7.13 -19.59 -8.97
N PHE A 60 -7.26 -18.24 -9.02
CA PHE A 60 -8.39 -17.50 -8.48
C PHE A 60 -9.37 -17.02 -9.57
N SER A 61 -9.55 -17.82 -10.63
CA SER A 61 -10.54 -17.58 -11.72
C SER A 61 -10.45 -16.18 -12.33
N ASN A 62 -9.23 -15.68 -12.59
CA ASN A 62 -8.94 -14.33 -13.08
C ASN A 62 -9.59 -13.23 -12.21
N PHE A 63 -9.58 -13.46 -10.91
CA PHE A 63 -10.15 -12.58 -9.88
C PHE A 63 -11.65 -12.30 -10.02
N ASP A 64 -12.39 -13.20 -10.70
CA ASP A 64 -13.85 -13.20 -10.62
C ASP A 64 -14.28 -13.56 -9.20
N PHE A 65 -14.56 -12.54 -8.40
CA PHE A 65 -14.91 -12.73 -6.99
C PHE A 65 -16.25 -13.46 -6.79
N TYR A 66 -17.14 -13.49 -7.79
CA TYR A 66 -18.35 -14.32 -7.73
C TYR A 66 -18.01 -15.81 -7.81
N GLU A 67 -17.01 -16.18 -8.59
CA GLU A 67 -16.51 -17.57 -8.65
C GLU A 67 -15.64 -17.91 -7.44
N VAL A 68 -14.74 -17.01 -7.05
CA VAL A 68 -13.85 -17.21 -5.88
C VAL A 68 -14.66 -17.36 -4.58
N ALA A 69 -15.75 -16.62 -4.41
CA ALA A 69 -16.65 -16.73 -3.26
C ALA A 69 -17.32 -18.11 -3.12
N LYS A 70 -17.33 -18.92 -4.18
CA LYS A 70 -17.86 -20.30 -4.13
C LYS A 70 -16.83 -21.35 -3.71
N TYR A 71 -15.56 -20.94 -3.53
CA TYR A 71 -14.48 -21.87 -3.19
C TYR A 71 -14.68 -22.45 -1.79
N GLY A 72 -14.89 -23.76 -1.73
CA GLY A 72 -14.99 -24.51 -0.48
C GLY A 72 -13.68 -25.20 -0.10
N GLN A 73 -13.76 -26.06 0.93
CA GLN A 73 -12.59 -26.79 1.47
C GLN A 73 -11.83 -27.62 0.42
N ALA A 74 -12.53 -28.21 -0.55
CA ALA A 74 -11.90 -28.99 -1.62
C ALA A 74 -11.00 -28.09 -2.49
N LYS A 75 -11.48 -26.89 -2.88
CA LYS A 75 -10.70 -25.93 -3.68
C LYS A 75 -9.54 -25.36 -2.88
N LEU A 76 -9.74 -25.07 -1.59
CA LEU A 76 -8.64 -24.66 -0.71
C LEU A 76 -7.52 -25.72 -0.66
N THR A 77 -7.88 -26.99 -0.57
CA THR A 77 -6.91 -28.09 -0.57
C THR A 77 -6.15 -28.16 -1.90
N GLU A 78 -6.84 -28.01 -3.03
CA GLU A 78 -6.24 -27.94 -4.36
C GLU A 78 -5.25 -26.79 -4.47
N LEU A 79 -5.65 -25.58 -4.04
CA LEU A 79 -4.78 -24.39 -4.04
C LEU A 79 -3.52 -24.60 -3.19
N MET A 80 -3.64 -25.24 -2.04
CA MET A 80 -2.51 -25.57 -1.17
C MET A 80 -1.55 -26.61 -1.77
N GLN A 81 -1.99 -27.42 -2.73
CA GLN A 81 -1.16 -28.37 -3.46
C GLN A 81 -0.54 -27.77 -4.74
N ASN A 82 -1.05 -26.65 -5.22
CA ASN A 82 -0.56 -26.00 -6.44
C ASN A 82 0.81 -25.34 -6.19
N ASP A 83 1.87 -25.88 -6.76
CA ASP A 83 3.25 -25.40 -6.60
C ASP A 83 3.58 -24.16 -7.45
N LYS A 84 2.71 -23.80 -8.40
CA LYS A 84 2.86 -22.61 -9.23
C LYS A 84 2.48 -21.32 -8.48
N ILE A 85 1.65 -21.43 -7.45
CA ILE A 85 1.22 -20.26 -6.63
C ILE A 85 1.99 -20.20 -5.30
N ILE A 86 1.76 -19.09 -4.56
CA ILE A 86 2.28 -18.93 -3.21
C ILE A 86 1.37 -19.68 -2.24
N ARG A 87 1.83 -20.84 -1.76
CA ARG A 87 1.08 -21.71 -0.83
C ARG A 87 1.08 -21.19 0.59
N HIS A 88 0.43 -20.05 0.81
CA HIS A 88 0.28 -19.45 2.14
C HIS A 88 -1.18 -19.54 2.58
N LYS A 89 -1.51 -20.54 3.39
CA LYS A 89 -2.89 -20.89 3.78
C LYS A 89 -3.71 -19.67 4.20
N THR A 90 -3.23 -18.90 5.17
CA THR A 90 -3.96 -17.73 5.68
C THR A 90 -4.26 -16.67 4.61
N LYS A 91 -3.36 -16.47 3.64
CA LYS A 91 -3.57 -15.51 2.55
C LYS A 91 -4.58 -16.04 1.53
N ILE A 92 -4.53 -17.33 1.23
CA ILE A 92 -5.50 -18.00 0.34
C ILE A 92 -6.89 -17.96 0.96
N GLU A 93 -7.02 -18.30 2.25
CA GLU A 93 -8.29 -18.23 2.99
C GLU A 93 -8.82 -16.79 3.01
N ALA A 94 -7.97 -15.82 3.35
CA ALA A 94 -8.35 -14.41 3.36
C ALA A 94 -8.83 -13.93 1.97
N THR A 95 -8.22 -14.38 0.88
CA THR A 95 -8.68 -14.03 -0.48
C THR A 95 -10.08 -14.57 -0.75
N ILE A 96 -10.36 -15.82 -0.35
CA ILE A 96 -11.69 -16.44 -0.53
C ILE A 96 -12.75 -15.69 0.30
N GLU A 97 -12.47 -15.44 1.59
CA GLU A 97 -13.39 -14.71 2.46
C GLU A 97 -13.61 -13.25 1.99
N ASN A 98 -12.59 -12.61 1.44
CA ASN A 98 -12.70 -11.27 0.87
C ASN A 98 -13.55 -11.26 -0.42
N ALA A 99 -13.53 -12.32 -1.22
CA ALA A 99 -14.43 -12.47 -2.35
C ALA A 99 -15.90 -12.49 -1.91
N GLU A 100 -16.24 -13.21 -0.83
CA GLU A 100 -17.59 -13.19 -0.26
C GLU A 100 -18.00 -11.78 0.20
N LYS A 101 -17.08 -11.03 0.80
CA LYS A 101 -17.31 -9.63 1.20
C LYS A 101 -17.50 -8.72 0.00
N MET A 102 -16.72 -8.89 -1.07
CA MET A 102 -16.92 -8.15 -2.33
C MET A 102 -18.32 -8.39 -2.89
N VAL A 103 -18.79 -9.65 -2.93
CA VAL A 103 -20.17 -9.97 -3.34
C VAL A 103 -21.20 -9.21 -2.49
N GLN A 104 -21.02 -9.16 -1.16
CA GLN A 104 -21.93 -8.44 -0.26
C GLN A 104 -21.90 -6.94 -0.50
N ILE A 105 -20.71 -6.35 -0.70
CA ILE A 105 -20.53 -4.92 -0.99
C ILE A 105 -21.22 -4.57 -2.30
N VAL A 106 -20.94 -5.30 -3.38
CA VAL A 106 -21.51 -5.01 -4.70
C VAL A 106 -23.03 -5.17 -4.68
N ARG A 107 -23.57 -6.19 -4.00
CA ARG A 107 -25.02 -6.34 -3.82
C ARG A 107 -25.67 -5.17 -3.09
N ARG A 108 -25.01 -4.61 -2.09
CA ARG A 108 -25.54 -3.52 -1.27
C ARG A 108 -25.38 -2.15 -1.91
N TRP A 109 -24.23 -1.90 -2.55
CA TRP A 109 -23.83 -0.57 -3.01
C TRP A 109 -23.87 -0.42 -4.54
N GLY A 110 -24.11 -1.51 -5.28
CA GLY A 110 -24.10 -1.55 -6.75
C GLY A 110 -22.71 -1.74 -7.36
N SER A 111 -21.66 -1.22 -6.71
CA SER A 111 -20.26 -1.42 -7.10
C SER A 111 -19.34 -1.15 -5.91
N PHE A 112 -18.08 -1.61 -6.00
CA PHE A 112 -17.05 -1.26 -5.02
C PHE A 112 -16.70 0.22 -5.07
N ASN A 113 -16.70 0.82 -6.26
CA ASN A 113 -16.49 2.26 -6.41
C ASN A 113 -17.54 3.08 -5.63
N ASN A 114 -18.82 2.71 -5.70
CA ASN A 114 -19.85 3.36 -4.89
C ASN A 114 -19.61 3.19 -3.39
N TYR A 115 -19.13 2.02 -2.97
CA TYR A 115 -18.80 1.75 -1.57
C TYR A 115 -17.67 2.64 -1.06
N ILE A 116 -16.57 2.77 -1.78
CA ILE A 116 -15.46 3.64 -1.37
C ILE A 116 -15.85 5.11 -1.34
N ASN A 117 -16.69 5.56 -2.28
CA ASN A 117 -17.16 6.95 -2.36
C ASN A 117 -18.23 7.31 -1.31
N PHE A 118 -18.77 6.34 -0.58
CA PHE A 118 -19.68 6.59 0.54
C PHE A 118 -18.96 7.21 1.74
N PHE A 119 -17.68 6.95 1.91
CA PHE A 119 -16.92 7.43 3.06
C PHE A 119 -16.55 8.91 2.89
N SER A 120 -16.77 9.70 3.94
CA SER A 120 -16.51 11.15 3.94
C SER A 120 -15.05 11.54 4.17
N SER A 121 -14.22 10.59 4.60
CA SER A 121 -12.80 10.82 4.86
C SER A 121 -11.97 9.54 4.65
N ILE A 122 -10.66 9.72 4.44
CA ILE A 122 -9.71 8.61 4.30
C ILE A 122 -9.70 7.76 5.58
N GLU A 123 -9.78 8.38 6.75
CA GLU A 123 -9.80 7.66 8.03
C GLU A 123 -11.01 6.76 8.15
N SER A 124 -12.20 7.28 7.80
CA SER A 124 -13.43 6.49 7.83
C SER A 124 -13.40 5.34 6.80
N LEU A 125 -12.79 5.59 5.64
CA LEU A 125 -12.58 4.57 4.61
C LEU A 125 -11.60 3.49 5.09
N VAL A 126 -10.47 3.88 5.67
CA VAL A 126 -9.49 2.94 6.28
C VAL A 126 -10.17 2.08 7.34
N ASP A 127 -10.93 2.70 8.25
CA ASP A 127 -11.69 1.98 9.29
C ASP A 127 -12.71 1.00 8.69
N GLY A 128 -13.39 1.38 7.61
CA GLY A 128 -14.37 0.54 6.92
C GLY A 128 -13.75 -0.64 6.17
N LEU A 129 -12.53 -0.47 5.65
CA LEU A 129 -11.83 -1.50 4.90
C LEU A 129 -11.08 -2.50 5.81
N GLN A 130 -10.77 -2.14 7.06
CA GLN A 130 -10.04 -3.01 7.98
C GLN A 130 -10.92 -4.09 8.61
N GLY A 131 -10.37 -5.30 8.74
CA GLY A 131 -11.11 -6.49 9.19
C GLY A 131 -11.64 -6.46 10.63
N CYS A 132 -11.05 -5.63 11.51
CA CYS A 132 -11.48 -5.52 12.90
C CYS A 132 -12.92 -4.98 13.10
N LYS A 133 -13.48 -4.33 12.06
CA LYS A 133 -14.87 -3.82 12.05
C LYS A 133 -15.76 -4.47 10.99
N GLY A 134 -15.43 -5.70 10.55
CA GLY A 134 -16.17 -6.40 9.50
C GLY A 134 -15.67 -6.13 8.08
N GLY A 135 -14.56 -5.38 7.93
CA GLY A 135 -13.89 -5.14 6.67
C GLY A 135 -13.12 -6.34 6.13
N PHE A 136 -12.21 -6.11 5.21
CA PHE A 136 -11.42 -7.16 4.55
C PHE A 136 -10.39 -7.82 5.48
N ILE A 137 -10.15 -9.11 5.26
CA ILE A 137 -9.23 -9.94 6.05
C ILE A 137 -7.85 -9.97 5.37
N GLY A 138 -6.80 -10.06 6.17
CA GLY A 138 -5.43 -10.18 5.66
C GLY A 138 -4.82 -8.86 5.19
N ILE A 139 -5.54 -7.74 5.28
CA ILE A 139 -5.00 -6.40 5.07
C ILE A 139 -4.59 -5.85 6.43
N GLY A 140 -3.27 -5.74 6.66
CA GLY A 140 -2.72 -5.11 7.86
C GLY A 140 -2.88 -3.59 7.85
N GLU A 141 -2.67 -2.97 9.02
CA GLU A 141 -2.87 -1.53 9.24
C GLU A 141 -2.15 -0.61 8.24
N THR A 142 -0.99 -1.01 7.73
CA THR A 142 -0.26 -0.25 6.70
C THR A 142 -0.63 -0.67 5.28
N ASN A 143 -1.03 -1.93 5.06
CA ASN A 143 -1.35 -2.44 3.73
C ASN A 143 -2.68 -1.90 3.20
N VAL A 144 -3.58 -1.46 4.08
CA VAL A 144 -4.80 -0.75 3.65
C VAL A 144 -4.46 0.56 2.91
N TYR A 145 -3.45 1.30 3.37
CA TYR A 145 -3.00 2.51 2.68
C TYR A 145 -2.32 2.19 1.33
N GLU A 146 -1.58 1.07 1.24
CA GLU A 146 -1.05 0.60 -0.04
C GLU A 146 -2.19 0.31 -1.02
N PHE A 147 -3.16 -0.49 -0.59
CA PHE A 147 -4.35 -0.79 -1.38
C PHE A 147 -5.04 0.50 -1.86
N LEU A 148 -5.26 1.47 -0.97
CA LEU A 148 -5.87 2.75 -1.32
C LEU A 148 -5.08 3.51 -2.39
N LYS A 149 -3.76 3.55 -2.28
CA LYS A 149 -2.90 4.19 -3.29
C LYS A 149 -3.01 3.50 -4.65
N GLU A 150 -2.93 2.18 -4.66
CA GLU A 150 -3.00 1.40 -5.90
C GLU A 150 -4.36 1.55 -6.62
N ILE A 151 -5.43 1.82 -5.88
CA ILE A 151 -6.75 2.15 -6.46
C ILE A 151 -6.96 3.66 -6.69
N GLY A 152 -5.91 4.47 -6.68
CA GLY A 152 -5.95 5.90 -7.02
C GLY A 152 -6.38 6.85 -5.91
N ILE A 153 -6.71 6.35 -4.71
CA ILE A 153 -7.05 7.17 -3.55
C ILE A 153 -5.79 7.88 -3.05
N GLN A 154 -5.84 9.21 -3.05
CA GLN A 154 -4.70 10.05 -2.69
C GLN A 154 -4.42 10.00 -1.19
N THR A 155 -3.43 9.21 -0.78
CA THR A 155 -3.02 9.05 0.61
C THR A 155 -1.52 8.78 0.73
N ILE A 156 -1.03 8.76 1.97
CA ILE A 156 0.37 8.43 2.33
C ILE A 156 0.36 7.13 3.12
N LYS A 157 1.17 6.17 2.71
CA LYS A 157 1.36 4.91 3.45
C LYS A 157 2.28 5.13 4.65
N PRO A 158 1.79 4.98 5.89
CA PRO A 158 2.59 5.16 7.10
C PRO A 158 3.50 3.93 7.35
N ASP A 159 4.34 3.61 6.38
CA ASP A 159 5.24 2.47 6.47
C ASP A 159 6.55 2.83 7.21
N ARG A 160 7.41 1.83 7.37
CA ARG A 160 8.68 1.97 8.06
C ARG A 160 9.62 3.00 7.41
N GLN A 161 9.56 3.21 6.10
CA GLN A 161 10.43 4.16 5.41
C GLN A 161 9.95 5.59 5.66
N VAL A 162 8.67 5.84 5.49
CA VAL A 162 8.04 7.14 5.73
C VAL A 162 8.17 7.53 7.21
N THR A 163 7.81 6.62 8.11
CA THR A 163 7.95 6.81 9.57
C THR A 163 9.39 7.20 9.96
N LYS A 164 10.37 6.46 9.46
CA LYS A 164 11.79 6.73 9.73
C LYS A 164 12.22 8.12 9.26
N ILE A 165 11.79 8.53 8.06
CA ILE A 165 12.14 9.86 7.53
C ILE A 165 11.54 10.94 8.40
N PHE A 166 10.24 10.88 8.68
CA PHE A 166 9.55 11.88 9.48
C PHE A 166 10.12 11.99 10.88
N PHE A 167 10.40 10.86 11.52
CA PHE A 167 11.06 10.83 12.83
C PHE A 167 12.46 11.47 12.78
N ARG A 168 13.29 11.11 11.78
CA ARG A 168 14.64 11.66 11.63
C ARG A 168 14.65 13.15 11.28
N LEU A 169 13.64 13.62 10.58
CA LEU A 169 13.45 15.05 10.34
C LEU A 169 12.97 15.82 11.59
N GLY A 170 12.39 15.10 12.56
CA GLY A 170 11.82 15.67 13.78
C GLY A 170 10.42 16.26 13.58
N VAL A 171 9.71 15.81 12.51
CA VAL A 171 8.34 16.26 12.23
C VAL A 171 7.27 15.41 12.92
N ILE A 172 7.63 14.22 13.40
CA ILE A 172 6.80 13.35 14.25
C ILE A 172 7.57 12.92 15.49
N GLY A 173 6.83 12.58 16.55
CA GLY A 173 7.38 11.97 17.77
C GLY A 173 7.66 10.46 17.60
N GLU A 174 8.37 9.87 18.56
CA GLU A 174 8.73 8.44 18.58
C GLU A 174 7.51 7.50 18.63
N LYS A 175 6.40 7.98 19.24
CA LYS A 175 5.16 7.21 19.43
C LYS A 175 4.04 7.68 18.50
N ALA A 176 4.38 8.33 17.38
CA ALA A 176 3.39 8.76 16.42
C ALA A 176 2.54 7.58 15.92
N SER A 177 1.24 7.75 15.87
CA SER A 177 0.30 6.77 15.34
C SER A 177 0.39 6.70 13.80
N LEU A 178 -0.05 5.59 13.21
CA LEU A 178 -0.09 5.46 11.75
C LEU A 178 -0.95 6.56 11.10
N ARG A 179 -2.03 6.96 11.77
CA ARG A 179 -2.88 8.07 11.34
C ARG A 179 -2.10 9.39 11.32
N GLU A 180 -1.42 9.74 12.40
CA GLU A 180 -0.60 10.95 12.49
C GLU A 180 0.50 11.00 11.43
N ILE A 181 1.12 9.86 11.11
CA ILE A 181 2.13 9.74 10.06
C ILE A 181 1.50 10.02 8.69
N ALA A 182 0.34 9.41 8.40
CA ALA A 182 -0.37 9.61 7.15
C ALA A 182 -0.82 11.07 6.99
N GLU A 183 -1.41 11.67 8.03
CA GLU A 183 -1.85 13.08 8.05
C GLU A 183 -0.68 14.05 7.85
N THR A 184 0.47 13.79 8.51
CA THR A 184 1.70 14.58 8.33
C THR A 184 2.15 14.55 6.86
N GLY A 185 2.13 13.40 6.22
CA GLY A 185 2.47 13.28 4.81
C GLY A 185 1.45 13.93 3.87
N MET A 186 0.16 13.84 4.19
CA MET A 186 -0.90 14.54 3.46
C MET A 186 -0.73 16.07 3.54
N GLN A 187 -0.41 16.58 4.72
CA GLN A 187 -0.13 18.01 4.91
C GLN A 187 1.10 18.44 4.10
N MET A 188 2.18 17.65 4.14
CA MET A 188 3.37 17.89 3.33
C MET A 188 3.06 17.96 1.84
N ALA A 189 2.24 17.02 1.33
CA ALA A 189 1.82 17.00 -0.07
C ALA A 189 1.09 18.30 -0.47
N LYS A 190 0.19 18.76 0.40
CA LYS A 190 -0.53 20.03 0.23
C LYS A 190 0.43 21.23 0.18
N GLU A 191 1.41 21.29 1.08
CA GLU A 191 2.38 22.40 1.16
C GLU A 191 3.28 22.48 -0.07
N VAL A 192 3.65 21.34 -0.64
CA VAL A 192 4.47 21.29 -1.87
C VAL A 192 3.63 21.30 -3.15
N ASN A 193 2.29 21.41 -3.03
CA ASN A 193 1.33 21.37 -4.13
C ASN A 193 1.54 20.16 -5.07
N GLU A 194 1.69 18.98 -4.49
CA GLU A 194 1.86 17.71 -5.21
C GLU A 194 0.84 16.67 -4.74
N ARG A 195 0.57 15.66 -5.57
CA ARG A 195 -0.33 14.55 -5.21
C ARG A 195 0.25 13.72 -4.06
N PRO A 196 -0.55 13.36 -3.04
CA PRO A 196 -0.09 12.53 -1.93
C PRO A 196 0.62 11.24 -2.35
N CYS A 197 0.08 10.49 -3.31
CA CYS A 197 0.72 9.25 -3.79
C CYS A 197 2.11 9.50 -4.39
N THR A 198 2.32 10.63 -5.07
CA THR A 198 3.63 11.05 -5.59
C THR A 198 4.60 11.34 -4.45
N VAL A 199 4.13 12.08 -3.43
CA VAL A 199 4.95 12.39 -2.23
C VAL A 199 5.29 11.12 -1.47
N ASP A 200 4.35 10.20 -1.31
CA ASP A 200 4.57 8.89 -0.69
C ASP A 200 5.68 8.11 -1.39
N TRP A 201 5.62 8.02 -2.72
CA TRP A 201 6.64 7.35 -3.50
C TRP A 201 8.02 7.98 -3.30
N VAL A 202 8.12 9.33 -3.33
CA VAL A 202 9.37 10.05 -3.09
C VAL A 202 9.93 9.76 -1.69
N LEU A 203 9.08 9.79 -0.67
CA LEU A 203 9.46 9.48 0.71
C LEU A 203 9.97 8.03 0.81
N TRP A 204 9.23 7.08 0.25
CA TRP A 204 9.60 5.67 0.28
C TRP A 204 10.94 5.41 -0.42
N ARG A 205 11.13 5.94 -1.62
CA ARG A 205 12.40 5.83 -2.36
C ARG A 205 13.55 6.49 -1.60
N PHE A 206 13.34 7.69 -1.10
CA PHE A 206 14.35 8.39 -0.32
C PHE A 206 14.75 7.61 0.93
N GLY A 207 13.77 7.01 1.62
CA GLY A 207 14.00 6.14 2.78
C GLY A 207 14.78 4.88 2.45
N SER A 208 14.56 4.31 1.27
CA SER A 208 15.19 3.07 0.81
C SER A 208 16.62 3.29 0.30
N GLU A 209 16.84 4.37 -0.46
CA GLU A 209 18.10 4.58 -1.20
C GLU A 209 19.07 5.53 -0.49
N VAL A 210 18.57 6.57 0.16
CA VAL A 210 19.38 7.65 0.75
C VAL A 210 19.36 7.56 2.27
N CYS A 211 18.19 7.66 2.88
CA CYS A 211 18.00 7.67 4.34
C CYS A 211 17.90 6.23 4.88
N LYS A 212 18.86 5.37 4.54
CA LYS A 212 18.88 3.96 4.97
C LYS A 212 18.92 3.83 6.49
N THR A 213 18.36 2.73 7.03
CA THR A 213 18.40 2.45 8.48
C THR A 213 19.83 2.31 8.97
N LYS A 214 20.65 1.57 8.22
CA LYS A 214 22.10 1.45 8.46
C LYS A 214 22.83 2.18 7.33
N ASN A 215 23.92 2.88 7.67
CA ASN A 215 24.79 3.58 6.71
C ASN A 215 24.02 4.61 5.85
N ALA A 216 23.19 5.44 6.50
CA ALA A 216 22.52 6.54 5.82
C ALA A 216 23.55 7.50 5.20
N ASN A 217 23.34 7.89 3.94
CA ASN A 217 24.25 8.77 3.21
C ASN A 217 23.98 10.25 3.55
N CYS A 218 24.20 10.61 4.81
CA CYS A 218 23.87 11.95 5.33
C CYS A 218 24.69 13.07 4.69
N ASP A 219 25.93 12.81 4.27
CA ASP A 219 26.80 13.84 3.71
C ASP A 219 26.37 14.28 2.29
N LYS A 220 25.69 13.39 1.56
CA LYS A 220 25.11 13.67 0.24
C LYS A 220 23.60 13.97 0.28
N CYS A 221 23.03 14.08 1.48
CA CYS A 221 21.58 14.26 1.67
C CYS A 221 21.21 15.75 1.56
N SER A 222 20.29 16.09 0.66
CA SER A 222 19.78 17.47 0.50
C SER A 222 19.06 18.00 1.74
N LEU A 223 18.65 17.13 2.66
CA LEU A 223 17.97 17.50 3.92
C LEU A 223 18.92 17.59 5.13
N ALA A 224 20.22 17.39 4.94
CA ALA A 224 21.19 17.32 6.05
C ALA A 224 21.14 18.56 6.98
N LEU A 225 20.95 19.75 6.42
CA LEU A 225 20.94 21.02 7.16
C LEU A 225 19.70 21.16 8.08
N VAL A 226 18.57 20.57 7.71
CA VAL A 226 17.31 20.65 8.48
C VAL A 226 17.04 19.41 9.30
N CYS A 227 17.76 18.31 9.07
CA CYS A 227 17.52 17.01 9.68
C CYS A 227 17.89 16.99 11.17
N ALA A 228 16.91 16.73 12.05
CA ALA A 228 17.09 16.62 13.48
C ALA A 228 18.05 15.48 13.87
N TYR A 229 17.96 14.34 13.19
CA TYR A 229 18.88 13.21 13.38
C TYR A 229 20.34 13.56 13.09
N ARG A 230 20.60 14.31 12.01
CA ARG A 230 21.95 14.78 11.66
C ARG A 230 22.50 15.75 12.71
N LYS A 231 21.63 16.55 13.33
CA LYS A 231 21.95 17.50 14.41
C LYS A 231 22.09 16.82 15.78
N GLY A 232 21.84 15.52 15.90
CA GLY A 232 21.86 14.80 17.17
C GLY A 232 20.68 15.07 18.09
N LEU A 233 19.56 15.64 17.55
CA LEU A 233 18.35 15.96 18.29
C LEU A 233 17.35 14.80 18.37
N THR A 234 17.52 13.78 17.53
CA THR A 234 16.75 12.53 17.59
C THR A 234 17.70 11.34 17.71
N THR A 235 17.25 10.27 18.36
CA THR A 235 18.08 9.08 18.60
C THR A 235 18.26 8.24 17.34
N LYS A 236 19.32 7.41 17.36
CA LYS A 236 19.56 6.39 16.32
C LYS A 236 18.62 5.21 16.62
N ASN A 237 17.51 5.12 15.91
CA ASN A 237 16.73 3.88 15.80
C ASN A 237 16.92 3.25 14.43
#